data_021cfa3c10c5a4503cd0211922404e55
#
_entry.id   021cfa3c10c5a4503cd0211922404e55
#
_cell.length_a   1.000
_cell.length_b   1.000
_cell.length_c   1.000
_cell.angle_alpha   90.00
_cell.angle_beta   90.00
_cell.angle_gamma   90.00
#
_symmetry.space_group_name_H-M   'P 1'
#
loop_
_entity.id
_entity.type
_entity.pdbx_description
1 polymer ?
#
loop_
_entity_poly.entity_id
_entity_poly.type
_entity_poly.pdbx_seq_one_letter_code
_entity_poly.pdbx_strand_id
1 'polypeptide(L)'
;MQKLENLDLTPNHTLKRLINSWQWSNSQRDDPRSSSPASSSGRKPADPKDVVDILRSIESSPFKVSALKKLRGVIGPEEENFELFVRCGGIEILSGLLCQGRSEHFGESFAALRSCEESLSILHGLPLSTISGSQVQFLTRPDCVRSLVWMIQTGNTESRLHAVSILRKITNKGFDWCQIGGDQEVDIFKALLELLSDEICNEATSSALDILLDLLPVSRLNRIKAIEAGAVCILIELLPDSSRGRCEKMMAAVKQLCETAEGRSAFVDHAMAVAVVTKKIMRVSELTTRLGVKILWLICGCYPTKRFLEQMAEYGALSKLCALLQINGGSDGSSTRERAMKMLKMHRNTWKRHPCFPVQLQDFFRRKHGSQ
;
A
#
# COMPACT_ATOMS: atom_id res chain seq x y z
N MET A 1 -17.08 28.23 -30.41
CA MET A 1 -16.07 28.28 -29.34
C MET A 1 -16.79 28.29 -28.01
N GLN A 2 -16.91 27.16 -27.33
CA GLN A 2 -17.46 27.09 -25.97
C GLN A 2 -16.36 27.43 -24.98
N LYS A 3 -16.59 28.41 -24.13
CA LYS A 3 -15.70 28.78 -23.02
C LYS A 3 -15.79 27.67 -21.96
N LEU A 4 -14.64 27.05 -21.65
CA LEU A 4 -14.52 26.15 -20.51
C LEU A 4 -14.57 26.98 -19.22
N GLU A 5 -15.65 26.83 -18.45
CA GLU A 5 -15.88 27.58 -17.19
C GLU A 5 -15.31 26.92 -15.94
N ASN A 6 -14.67 25.76 -16.02
CA ASN A 6 -14.04 25.09 -14.88
C ASN A 6 -12.63 24.64 -15.21
N LEU A 7 -11.66 25.23 -14.51
CA LEU A 7 -10.23 24.92 -14.59
C LEU A 7 -9.78 23.80 -13.60
N ASP A 8 -10.70 23.04 -13.06
CA ASP A 8 -10.38 21.89 -12.22
C ASP A 8 -9.87 20.75 -13.11
N LEU A 9 -8.54 20.72 -13.25
CA LEU A 9 -7.82 19.65 -13.95
C LEU A 9 -7.91 18.37 -13.13
N THR A 10 -8.77 17.45 -13.54
CA THR A 10 -8.74 16.07 -13.01
C THR A 10 -7.51 15.35 -13.53
N PRO A 11 -6.65 14.78 -12.64
CA PRO A 11 -5.46 14.07 -13.07
C PRO A 11 -5.83 12.88 -13.97
N ASN A 12 -5.25 12.81 -15.17
CA ASN A 12 -5.42 11.66 -16.05
C ASN A 12 -4.48 10.53 -15.59
N HIS A 13 -4.94 9.71 -14.66
CA HIS A 13 -4.18 8.59 -14.09
C HIS A 13 -3.72 7.59 -15.17
N THR A 14 -4.51 7.35 -16.21
CA THR A 14 -4.15 6.45 -17.30
C THR A 14 -2.96 6.98 -18.10
N LEU A 15 -2.94 8.27 -18.42
CA LEU A 15 -1.81 8.92 -19.11
C LEU A 15 -0.56 8.92 -18.23
N LYS A 16 -0.70 9.22 -16.93
CA LYS A 16 0.39 9.17 -15.96
C LYS A 16 1.00 7.76 -15.86
N ARG A 17 0.15 6.72 -15.85
CA ARG A 17 0.59 5.30 -15.87
C ARG A 17 1.38 4.95 -17.13
N LEU A 18 0.91 5.39 -18.29
CA LEU A 18 1.60 5.17 -19.58
C LEU A 18 2.96 5.87 -19.59
N ILE A 19 3.05 7.11 -19.11
CA ILE A 19 4.31 7.85 -19.04
C ILE A 19 5.28 7.16 -18.08
N ASN A 20 4.85 6.75 -16.92
CA ASN A 20 5.69 6.04 -15.93
C ASN A 20 6.16 4.69 -16.47
N SER A 21 5.29 3.92 -17.14
CA SER A 21 5.64 2.64 -17.78
C SER A 21 6.66 2.84 -18.91
N TRP A 22 6.52 3.90 -19.70
CA TRP A 22 7.45 4.23 -20.77
C TRP A 22 8.82 4.67 -20.23
N GLN A 23 8.85 5.50 -19.19
CA GLN A 23 10.09 5.91 -18.53
C GLN A 23 10.84 4.72 -17.96
N TRP A 24 10.14 3.78 -17.28
CA TRP A 24 10.73 2.55 -16.76
C TRP A 24 11.31 1.67 -17.86
N SER A 25 10.58 1.49 -18.97
CA SER A 25 11.04 0.71 -20.11
C SER A 25 12.24 1.34 -20.82
N ASN A 26 12.35 2.66 -20.84
CA ASN A 26 13.48 3.38 -21.41
C ASN A 26 14.72 3.36 -20.52
N SER A 27 14.55 3.44 -19.20
CA SER A 27 15.67 3.36 -18.24
C SER A 27 16.37 1.99 -18.27
N GLN A 28 15.69 0.95 -18.77
CA GLN A 28 16.28 -0.38 -18.95
C GLN A 28 16.95 -0.58 -20.34
N ARG A 29 16.81 0.38 -21.27
CA ARG A 29 17.32 0.24 -22.65
C ARG A 29 18.66 0.92 -22.90
N ASP A 30 19.18 1.71 -21.98
CA ASP A 30 20.44 2.43 -22.17
C ASP A 30 21.66 1.64 -21.66
N ASP A 31 21.74 0.33 -22.01
CA ASP A 31 23.05 -0.34 -22.06
C ASP A 31 23.08 -1.52 -23.04
N PRO A 32 23.21 -1.27 -24.36
CA PRO A 32 23.57 -2.32 -25.28
C PRO A 32 25.04 -2.14 -25.69
N ARG A 33 26.02 -2.64 -24.92
CA ARG A 33 27.32 -3.07 -25.42
C ARG A 33 28.25 -3.56 -24.31
N SER A 34 28.17 -4.87 -24.05
CA SER A 34 29.34 -5.73 -23.98
C SER A 34 28.96 -7.19 -23.72
N SER A 35 28.61 -7.88 -24.80
CA SER A 35 28.64 -9.33 -24.84
C SER A 35 30.10 -9.77 -24.93
N SER A 36 30.67 -10.14 -23.82
CA SER A 36 31.80 -11.08 -23.76
C SER A 36 31.55 -12.01 -22.59
N PRO A 37 31.68 -13.33 -22.74
CA PRO A 37 31.54 -14.25 -21.62
C PRO A 37 32.75 -14.05 -20.73
N ALA A 38 32.62 -13.18 -19.72
CA ALA A 38 33.61 -13.01 -18.70
C ALA A 38 33.53 -14.21 -17.75
N SER A 39 34.56 -15.05 -17.80
CA SER A 39 34.98 -15.89 -16.73
C SER A 39 34.61 -15.35 -15.37
N SER A 40 34.05 -16.21 -14.51
CA SER A 40 33.86 -16.04 -13.07
C SER A 40 35.19 -15.65 -12.39
N SER A 41 35.61 -14.40 -12.50
CA SER A 41 36.64 -13.82 -11.66
C SER A 41 36.00 -13.48 -10.34
N GLY A 42 36.15 -14.35 -9.33
CA GLY A 42 35.79 -14.06 -7.96
C GLY A 42 36.38 -12.70 -7.56
N ARG A 43 35.49 -11.71 -7.31
CA ARG A 43 35.92 -10.47 -6.69
C ARG A 43 36.53 -10.84 -5.33
N LYS A 44 37.70 -10.29 -5.00
CA LYS A 44 38.28 -10.46 -3.68
C LYS A 44 37.26 -9.94 -2.62
N PRO A 45 37.11 -10.67 -1.51
CA PRO A 45 36.30 -10.18 -0.39
C PRO A 45 36.83 -8.81 0.03
N ALA A 46 35.92 -7.92 0.42
CA ALA A 46 36.24 -6.56 0.84
C ALA A 46 37.20 -6.60 2.05
N ASP A 47 38.24 -5.76 2.07
CA ASP A 47 39.10 -5.62 3.24
C ASP A 47 38.31 -4.88 4.34
N PRO A 48 38.28 -5.42 5.59
CA PRO A 48 37.66 -4.72 6.73
C PRO A 48 38.18 -3.29 6.93
N LYS A 49 39.47 -3.05 6.66
CA LYS A 49 40.07 -1.72 6.77
C LYS A 49 39.47 -0.75 5.76
N ASP A 50 39.31 -1.18 4.51
CA ASP A 50 38.75 -0.36 3.45
C ASP A 50 37.31 0.05 3.80
N VAL A 51 36.50 -0.88 4.32
CA VAL A 51 35.11 -0.58 4.74
C VAL A 51 35.08 0.44 5.88
N VAL A 52 35.93 0.26 6.91
CA VAL A 52 36.02 1.18 8.07
C VAL A 52 36.50 2.56 7.64
N ASP A 53 37.49 2.65 6.77
CA ASP A 53 38.03 3.94 6.31
C ASP A 53 37.00 4.69 5.44
N ILE A 54 36.24 4.00 4.62
CA ILE A 54 35.14 4.61 3.86
C ILE A 54 34.04 5.08 4.81
N LEU A 55 33.65 4.29 5.81
CA LEU A 55 32.63 4.68 6.80
C LEU A 55 33.06 5.91 7.59
N ARG A 56 34.31 6.01 8.03
CA ARG A 56 34.84 7.25 8.66
C ARG A 56 34.80 8.44 7.72
N SER A 57 35.14 8.23 6.45
CA SER A 57 35.09 9.29 5.45
C SER A 57 33.65 9.79 5.22
N ILE A 58 32.64 8.95 5.35
CA ILE A 58 31.23 9.34 5.27
C ILE A 58 30.83 10.26 6.44
N GLU A 59 31.35 9.99 7.65
CA GLU A 59 31.04 10.82 8.82
C GLU A 59 31.75 12.19 8.77
N SER A 60 33.03 12.21 8.39
CA SER A 60 33.89 13.41 8.49
C SER A 60 33.95 14.30 7.25
N SER A 61 33.65 13.72 6.06
CA SER A 61 33.82 14.43 4.79
C SER A 61 32.57 15.21 4.36
N PRO A 62 32.69 16.38 3.76
CA PRO A 62 31.61 17.06 3.07
C PRO A 62 31.17 16.35 1.79
N PHE A 63 32.00 15.46 1.23
CA PHE A 63 31.72 14.71 -0.01
C PHE A 63 31.08 13.33 0.24
N LYS A 64 30.04 13.30 1.07
CA LYS A 64 29.36 12.07 1.52
C LYS A 64 28.89 11.19 0.35
N VAL A 65 28.32 11.78 -0.70
CA VAL A 65 27.79 11.05 -1.87
C VAL A 65 28.88 10.24 -2.57
N SER A 66 30.10 10.78 -2.73
CA SER A 66 31.22 10.07 -3.36
C SER A 66 31.67 8.88 -2.50
N ALA A 67 31.72 9.05 -1.19
CA ALA A 67 32.08 7.98 -0.26
C ALA A 67 31.01 6.87 -0.22
N LEU A 68 29.72 7.22 -0.25
CA LEU A 68 28.61 6.28 -0.33
C LEU A 68 28.63 5.45 -1.62
N LYS A 69 28.92 6.07 -2.76
CA LYS A 69 29.10 5.35 -4.04
C LYS A 69 30.28 4.39 -4.00
N LYS A 70 31.39 4.78 -3.39
CA LYS A 70 32.55 3.87 -3.16
C LYS A 70 32.12 2.71 -2.28
N LEU A 71 31.42 2.97 -1.17
CA LEU A 71 30.93 1.96 -0.25
C LEU A 71 30.05 0.93 -0.97
N ARG A 72 29.09 1.38 -1.78
CA ARG A 72 28.23 0.53 -2.59
C ARG A 72 29.03 -0.35 -3.55
N GLY A 73 30.09 0.20 -4.17
CA GLY A 73 30.98 -0.55 -5.04
C GLY A 73 31.81 -1.62 -4.32
N VAL A 74 32.18 -1.36 -3.07
CA VAL A 74 32.97 -2.28 -2.24
C VAL A 74 32.08 -3.41 -1.68
N ILE A 75 30.87 -3.07 -1.19
CA ILE A 75 29.94 -4.06 -0.66
C ILE A 75 29.49 -5.01 -1.79
N GLY A 76 29.15 -4.47 -2.98
CA GLY A 76 28.67 -5.28 -4.10
C GLY A 76 27.45 -6.13 -3.73
N PRO A 77 27.18 -7.22 -4.47
CA PRO A 77 26.09 -8.16 -4.19
C PRO A 77 26.48 -9.31 -3.24
N GLU A 78 27.68 -9.36 -2.76
CA GLU A 78 28.27 -10.47 -1.99
C GLU A 78 27.77 -10.47 -0.54
N GLU A 79 27.22 -11.57 -0.06
CA GLU A 79 26.63 -11.66 1.29
C GLU A 79 27.69 -11.44 2.39
N GLU A 80 28.91 -11.95 2.19
CA GLU A 80 30.04 -11.78 3.12
C GLU A 80 30.41 -10.31 3.34
N ASN A 81 30.36 -9.50 2.28
CA ASN A 81 30.64 -8.06 2.36
C ASN A 81 29.53 -7.30 3.10
N PHE A 82 28.27 -7.75 2.99
CA PHE A 82 27.18 -7.20 3.78
C PHE A 82 27.34 -7.51 5.27
N GLU A 83 27.72 -8.73 5.63
CA GLU A 83 28.01 -9.08 7.03
C GLU A 83 29.14 -8.23 7.59
N LEU A 84 30.19 -8.02 6.81
CA LEU A 84 31.30 -7.15 7.18
C LEU A 84 30.86 -5.72 7.39
N PHE A 85 30.09 -5.15 6.46
CA PHE A 85 29.51 -3.80 6.55
C PHE A 85 28.68 -3.63 7.83
N VAL A 86 27.83 -4.61 8.14
CA VAL A 86 27.00 -4.62 9.34
C VAL A 86 27.85 -4.67 10.61
N ARG A 87 28.88 -5.52 10.66
CA ARG A 87 29.82 -5.62 11.80
C ARG A 87 30.62 -4.32 12.01
N CYS A 88 30.94 -3.61 10.95
CA CYS A 88 31.65 -2.32 11.03
C CYS A 88 30.75 -1.12 11.42
N GLY A 89 29.49 -1.35 11.80
CA GLY A 89 28.57 -0.27 12.22
C GLY A 89 27.93 0.49 11.07
N GLY A 90 27.97 -0.03 9.85
CA GLY A 90 27.48 0.67 8.66
C GLY A 90 26.00 1.03 8.72
N ILE A 91 25.15 0.20 9.35
CA ILE A 91 23.71 0.49 9.51
C ILE A 91 23.50 1.72 10.41
N GLU A 92 24.25 1.85 11.50
CA GLU A 92 24.17 3.00 12.39
C GLU A 92 24.54 4.30 11.67
N ILE A 93 25.62 4.30 10.91
CA ILE A 93 26.10 5.46 10.14
C ILE A 93 25.06 5.86 9.07
N LEU A 94 24.55 4.90 8.28
CA LEU A 94 23.58 5.22 7.23
C LEU A 94 22.22 5.65 7.80
N SER A 95 21.77 5.07 8.90
CA SER A 95 20.55 5.52 9.58
C SER A 95 20.72 6.93 10.15
N GLY A 96 21.90 7.26 10.70
CA GLY A 96 22.25 8.61 11.13
C GLY A 96 22.20 9.63 10.00
N LEU A 97 22.69 9.28 8.80
CA LEU A 97 22.59 10.14 7.61
C LEU A 97 21.13 10.38 7.19
N LEU A 98 20.30 9.36 7.22
CA LEU A 98 18.87 9.51 6.91
C LEU A 98 18.20 10.49 7.90
N CYS A 99 18.51 10.39 9.20
CA CYS A 99 17.98 11.31 10.21
C CYS A 99 18.42 12.76 9.99
N GLN A 100 19.68 12.98 9.58
CA GLN A 100 20.21 14.32 9.32
C GLN A 100 19.60 14.99 8.08
N GLY A 101 19.23 14.22 7.06
CA GLY A 101 18.70 14.73 5.80
C GLY A 101 17.41 15.53 5.91
N ARG A 102 16.71 15.44 7.05
CA ARG A 102 15.42 16.12 7.32
C ARG A 102 15.55 17.35 8.23
N SER A 103 16.70 17.63 8.83
CA SER A 103 16.82 18.79 9.70
C SER A 103 16.53 20.07 8.91
N GLU A 104 15.84 21.05 9.55
CA GLU A 104 15.34 22.28 8.90
C GLU A 104 16.40 23.08 8.12
N HIS A 105 17.67 22.90 8.50
CA HIS A 105 18.80 23.52 7.79
C HIS A 105 19.33 22.73 6.58
N PHE A 106 18.93 21.44 6.42
CA PHE A 106 19.42 20.58 5.35
C PHE A 106 18.37 20.29 4.26
N GLY A 107 17.08 20.58 4.50
CA GLY A 107 15.99 20.28 3.54
C GLY A 107 16.11 20.97 2.18
N GLU A 108 16.90 22.04 2.08
CA GLU A 108 17.19 22.76 0.84
C GLU A 108 18.51 22.32 0.17
N SER A 109 19.30 21.47 0.82
CA SER A 109 20.58 21.02 0.25
C SER A 109 20.40 19.80 -0.66
N PHE A 110 20.59 19.99 -1.96
CA PHE A 110 20.62 18.92 -2.96
C PHE A 110 21.63 17.82 -2.58
N ALA A 111 22.74 18.15 -1.94
CA ALA A 111 23.75 17.18 -1.49
C ALA A 111 23.23 16.27 -0.36
N ALA A 112 22.44 16.81 0.56
CA ALA A 112 21.82 16.04 1.63
C ALA A 112 20.79 15.03 1.09
N LEU A 113 19.91 15.48 0.17
CA LEU A 113 18.96 14.61 -0.51
C LEU A 113 19.67 13.46 -1.24
N ARG A 114 20.74 13.77 -2.00
CA ARG A 114 21.54 12.76 -2.70
C ARG A 114 22.22 11.77 -1.74
N SER A 115 22.66 12.23 -0.58
CA SER A 115 23.23 11.35 0.44
C SER A 115 22.17 10.39 1.01
N CYS A 116 20.95 10.87 1.23
CA CYS A 116 19.82 10.03 1.63
C CYS A 116 19.47 8.97 0.55
N GLU A 117 19.41 9.37 -0.72
CA GLU A 117 19.13 8.48 -1.85
C GLU A 117 20.15 7.34 -1.96
N GLU A 118 21.46 7.67 -1.90
CA GLU A 118 22.53 6.65 -1.93
C GLU A 118 22.51 5.75 -0.67
N SER A 119 22.22 6.32 0.51
CA SER A 119 22.07 5.54 1.74
C SER A 119 20.91 4.54 1.65
N LEU A 120 19.75 4.97 1.11
CA LEU A 120 18.61 4.11 0.86
C LEU A 120 18.95 2.99 -0.13
N SER A 121 19.69 3.28 -1.20
CA SER A 121 20.10 2.28 -2.18
C SER A 121 20.96 1.18 -1.55
N ILE A 122 21.90 1.54 -0.66
CA ILE A 122 22.73 0.57 0.05
C ILE A 122 21.87 -0.26 1.03
N LEU A 123 21.04 0.41 1.86
CA LEU A 123 20.19 -0.26 2.85
C LEU A 123 19.14 -1.18 2.21
N HIS A 124 18.60 -0.80 1.05
CA HIS A 124 17.67 -1.64 0.32
C HIS A 124 18.30 -2.96 -0.15
N GLY A 125 19.55 -2.91 -0.60
CA GLY A 125 20.32 -4.08 -1.04
C GLY A 125 20.66 -5.07 0.10
N LEU A 126 20.61 -4.65 1.36
CA LEU A 126 20.93 -5.50 2.49
C LEU A 126 19.90 -6.63 2.69
N PRO A 127 20.35 -7.89 2.85
CA PRO A 127 19.49 -8.99 3.27
C PRO A 127 19.13 -8.80 4.75
N LEU A 128 17.97 -8.16 5.01
CA LEU A 128 17.53 -7.88 6.38
C LEU A 128 17.24 -9.15 7.23
N SER A 129 17.25 -10.33 6.62
CA SER A 129 17.25 -11.61 7.32
C SER A 129 18.49 -11.80 8.21
N THR A 130 19.62 -11.25 7.81
CA THR A 130 20.91 -11.37 8.51
C THR A 130 21.15 -10.31 9.58
N ILE A 131 20.29 -9.26 9.62
CA ILE A 131 20.44 -8.17 10.57
C ILE A 131 19.87 -8.59 11.93
N SER A 132 20.69 -8.51 12.98
CA SER A 132 20.29 -8.78 14.36
C SER A 132 19.30 -7.75 14.91
N GLY A 133 18.55 -8.12 15.97
CA GLY A 133 17.58 -7.23 16.58
C GLY A 133 18.15 -5.89 17.05
N SER A 134 19.41 -5.87 17.54
CA SER A 134 20.08 -4.63 17.96
C SER A 134 20.36 -3.67 16.81
N GLN A 135 20.63 -4.19 15.62
CA GLN A 135 20.90 -3.38 14.44
C GLN A 135 19.63 -2.83 13.80
N VAL A 136 18.53 -3.58 13.88
CA VAL A 136 17.20 -3.12 13.46
C VAL A 136 16.77 -1.87 14.26
N GLN A 137 17.18 -1.78 15.54
CA GLN A 137 16.86 -0.63 16.40
C GLN A 137 17.31 0.72 15.81
N PHE A 138 18.40 0.78 15.07
CA PHE A 138 18.82 2.01 14.40
C PHE A 138 17.85 2.47 13.32
N LEU A 139 17.27 1.53 12.57
CA LEU A 139 16.28 1.80 11.51
C LEU A 139 14.88 2.03 12.06
N THR A 140 14.57 1.52 13.26
CA THR A 140 13.27 1.70 13.93
C THR A 140 13.19 2.97 14.77
N ARG A 141 14.27 3.75 14.88
CA ARG A 141 14.23 5.05 15.55
C ARG A 141 13.19 5.96 14.91
N PRO A 142 12.36 6.66 15.69
CA PRO A 142 11.30 7.52 15.14
C PRO A 142 11.80 8.49 14.07
N ASP A 143 12.97 9.10 14.26
CA ASP A 143 13.56 10.03 13.30
C ASP A 143 13.92 9.36 11.97
N CYS A 144 14.44 8.12 12.02
CA CYS A 144 14.74 7.36 10.82
C CYS A 144 13.46 7.01 10.05
N VAL A 145 12.42 6.56 10.76
CA VAL A 145 11.12 6.24 10.12
C VAL A 145 10.47 7.50 9.55
N ARG A 146 10.55 8.65 10.23
CA ARG A 146 10.10 9.94 9.68
C ARG A 146 10.84 10.28 8.38
N SER A 147 12.15 10.06 8.35
CA SER A 147 12.95 10.30 7.14
C SER A 147 12.59 9.33 6.01
N LEU A 148 12.30 8.07 6.31
CA LEU A 148 11.80 7.12 5.31
C LEU A 148 10.45 7.56 4.73
N VAL A 149 9.51 7.99 5.57
CA VAL A 149 8.20 8.50 5.11
C VAL A 149 8.37 9.77 4.26
N TRP A 150 9.25 10.68 4.68
CA TRP A 150 9.58 11.87 3.89
C TRP A 150 10.16 11.50 2.52
N MET A 151 11.06 10.51 2.45
CA MET A 151 11.62 10.02 1.18
C MET A 151 10.58 9.33 0.29
N ILE A 152 9.55 8.70 0.86
CA ILE A 152 8.41 8.16 0.08
C ILE A 152 7.64 9.30 -0.61
N GLN A 153 7.53 10.47 0.02
CA GLN A 153 6.81 11.62 -0.54
C GLN A 153 7.64 12.42 -1.55
N THR A 154 8.91 12.69 -1.22
CA THR A 154 9.75 13.67 -1.93
C THR A 154 10.84 13.07 -2.80
N GLY A 155 11.19 11.79 -2.59
CA GLY A 155 12.25 11.11 -3.32
C GLY A 155 11.92 10.87 -4.79
N ASN A 156 12.95 10.54 -5.58
CA ASN A 156 12.75 10.05 -6.93
C ASN A 156 12.13 8.64 -6.92
N THR A 157 11.74 8.12 -8.07
CA THR A 157 11.05 6.81 -8.20
C THR A 157 11.79 5.67 -7.51
N GLU A 158 13.10 5.59 -7.66
CA GLU A 158 13.95 4.55 -7.07
C GLU A 158 14.04 4.71 -5.55
N SER A 159 14.26 5.92 -5.06
CA SER A 159 14.34 6.23 -3.63
C SER A 159 13.01 5.98 -2.91
N ARG A 160 11.88 6.27 -3.54
CA ARG A 160 10.54 5.96 -3.02
C ARG A 160 10.33 4.46 -2.88
N LEU A 161 10.76 3.67 -3.89
CA LEU A 161 10.73 2.21 -3.81
C LEU A 161 11.62 1.71 -2.66
N HIS A 162 12.86 2.16 -2.59
CA HIS A 162 13.79 1.75 -1.54
C HIS A 162 13.27 2.08 -0.15
N ALA A 163 12.76 3.30 0.05
CA ALA A 163 12.23 3.74 1.34
C ALA A 163 11.02 2.89 1.79
N VAL A 164 10.04 2.64 0.92
CA VAL A 164 8.87 1.82 1.28
C VAL A 164 9.25 0.36 1.51
N SER A 165 10.21 -0.18 0.74
CA SER A 165 10.70 -1.56 0.92
C SER A 165 11.43 -1.72 2.25
N ILE A 166 12.30 -0.75 2.64
CA ILE A 166 12.96 -0.74 3.94
C ILE A 166 11.92 -0.64 5.06
N LEU A 167 10.97 0.28 4.94
CA LEU A 167 9.89 0.45 5.92
C LEU A 167 9.09 -0.86 6.09
N ARG A 168 8.75 -1.54 4.98
CA ARG A 168 8.09 -2.85 5.01
C ARG A 168 8.92 -3.92 5.73
N LYS A 169 10.23 -3.96 5.46
CA LYS A 169 11.15 -4.90 6.11
C LYS A 169 11.24 -4.67 7.62
N ILE A 170 11.26 -3.40 8.06
CA ILE A 170 11.26 -3.01 9.48
C ILE A 170 9.97 -3.49 10.16
N THR A 171 8.82 -3.31 9.54
CA THR A 171 7.53 -3.69 10.11
C THR A 171 7.40 -5.20 10.29
N ASN A 172 7.94 -5.98 9.38
CA ASN A 172 8.00 -7.44 9.50
C ASN A 172 8.84 -7.92 10.72
N LYS A 173 9.68 -7.07 11.29
CA LYS A 173 10.48 -7.35 12.49
C LYS A 173 9.81 -6.88 13.79
N GLY A 174 8.52 -6.52 13.75
CA GLY A 174 7.75 -6.18 14.94
C GLY A 174 7.84 -4.70 15.36
N PHE A 175 7.97 -3.80 14.40
CA PHE A 175 7.95 -2.36 14.66
C PHE A 175 6.61 -1.93 15.29
N ASP A 176 6.68 -1.19 16.40
CA ASP A 176 5.50 -0.65 17.08
C ASP A 176 5.04 0.65 16.43
N TRP A 177 3.97 0.58 15.65
CA TRP A 177 3.35 1.71 14.99
C TRP A 177 2.76 2.76 15.94
N CYS A 178 2.55 2.44 17.22
CA CYS A 178 2.04 3.40 18.20
C CYS A 178 3.02 4.57 18.41
N GLN A 179 4.32 4.35 18.16
CA GLN A 179 5.36 5.38 18.30
C GLN A 179 5.27 6.49 17.25
N ILE A 180 4.64 6.24 16.09
CA ILE A 180 4.54 7.19 14.98
C ILE A 180 3.11 7.68 14.77
N GLY A 181 2.11 6.93 15.18
CA GLY A 181 0.70 7.24 14.94
C GLY A 181 0.20 8.54 15.60
N GLY A 182 0.95 9.10 16.57
CA GLY A 182 0.68 10.39 17.20
C GLY A 182 1.41 11.58 16.59
N ASP A 183 2.36 11.33 15.69
CA ASP A 183 3.18 12.37 15.11
C ASP A 183 2.38 13.18 14.07
N GLN A 184 2.27 14.49 14.31
CA GLN A 184 1.57 15.41 13.39
C GLN A 184 2.48 15.89 12.24
N GLU A 185 3.80 15.71 12.37
CA GLU A 185 4.75 16.23 11.40
C GLU A 185 4.86 15.40 10.11
N VAL A 186 4.50 14.12 10.16
CA VAL A 186 4.62 13.23 9.01
C VAL A 186 3.36 12.42 8.80
N ASP A 187 2.68 12.67 7.69
CA ASP A 187 1.49 11.93 7.32
C ASP A 187 1.86 10.67 6.52
N ILE A 188 2.07 9.56 7.25
CA ILE A 188 2.37 8.27 6.65
C ILE A 188 1.23 7.78 5.75
N PHE A 189 -0.04 8.08 6.09
CA PHE A 189 -1.17 7.64 5.27
C PHE A 189 -1.16 8.36 3.92
N LYS A 190 -0.91 9.66 3.93
CA LYS A 190 -0.77 10.45 2.70
C LYS A 190 0.37 9.92 1.83
N ALA A 191 1.55 9.67 2.43
CA ALA A 191 2.72 9.13 1.72
C ALA A 191 2.42 7.78 1.05
N LEU A 192 1.80 6.84 1.78
CA LEU A 192 1.44 5.53 1.25
C LEU A 192 0.38 5.61 0.16
N LEU A 193 -0.62 6.48 0.32
CA LEU A 193 -1.71 6.65 -0.66
C LEU A 193 -1.24 7.31 -1.94
N GLU A 194 -0.36 8.31 -1.86
CA GLU A 194 0.31 8.91 -3.03
C GLU A 194 1.13 7.86 -3.78
N LEU A 195 1.88 7.02 -3.04
CA LEU A 195 2.66 5.95 -3.64
C LEU A 195 1.77 4.91 -4.35
N LEU A 196 0.60 4.58 -3.77
CA LEU A 196 -0.39 3.71 -4.38
C LEU A 196 -0.98 4.30 -5.65
N SER A 197 -1.32 5.60 -5.64
CA SER A 197 -1.89 6.31 -6.79
C SER A 197 -0.89 6.46 -7.93
N ASP A 198 0.38 6.61 -7.62
CA ASP A 198 1.44 6.75 -8.62
C ASP A 198 1.79 5.43 -9.32
N GLU A 199 1.44 4.29 -8.71
CA GLU A 199 1.67 2.94 -9.25
C GLU A 199 3.08 2.74 -9.84
N ILE A 200 4.11 3.25 -9.15
CA ILE A 200 5.51 3.27 -9.61
C ILE A 200 5.96 1.89 -10.09
N CYS A 201 5.75 0.87 -9.26
CA CYS A 201 6.00 -0.53 -9.59
C CYS A 201 5.20 -1.48 -8.67
N ASN A 202 5.13 -2.75 -9.06
CA ASN A 202 4.37 -3.77 -8.32
C ASN A 202 4.87 -3.96 -6.88
N GLU A 203 6.17 -3.90 -6.65
CA GLU A 203 6.79 -4.07 -5.34
C GLU A 203 6.45 -2.93 -4.40
N ALA A 204 6.58 -1.68 -4.85
CA ALA A 204 6.24 -0.50 -4.08
C ALA A 204 4.75 -0.49 -3.70
N THR A 205 3.86 -0.76 -4.66
CA THR A 205 2.42 -0.86 -4.45
C THR A 205 2.07 -1.95 -3.43
N SER A 206 2.69 -3.15 -3.55
CA SER A 206 2.45 -4.25 -2.61
C SER A 206 2.93 -3.90 -1.20
N SER A 207 4.12 -3.31 -1.07
CA SER A 207 4.69 -2.90 0.21
C SER A 207 3.84 -1.83 0.89
N ALA A 208 3.37 -0.83 0.13
CA ALA A 208 2.49 0.22 0.64
C ALA A 208 1.15 -0.34 1.14
N LEU A 209 0.53 -1.27 0.39
CA LEU A 209 -0.70 -1.95 0.82
C LEU A 209 -0.50 -2.79 2.08
N ASP A 210 0.63 -3.49 2.20
CA ASP A 210 0.93 -4.30 3.37
C ASP A 210 1.11 -3.43 4.62
N ILE A 211 1.86 -2.32 4.50
CA ILE A 211 2.03 -1.36 5.59
C ILE A 211 0.68 -0.72 5.98
N LEU A 212 -0.14 -0.34 5.01
CA LEU A 212 -1.46 0.19 5.27
C LEU A 212 -2.33 -0.80 6.04
N LEU A 213 -2.31 -2.08 5.66
CA LEU A 213 -3.04 -3.15 6.34
C LEU A 213 -2.55 -3.41 7.76
N ASP A 214 -1.26 -3.21 8.04
CA ASP A 214 -0.70 -3.32 9.38
C ASP A 214 -1.06 -2.11 10.26
N LEU A 215 -1.16 -0.90 9.66
CA LEU A 215 -1.51 0.34 10.36
C LEU A 215 -2.97 0.46 10.74
N LEU A 216 -3.89 0.06 9.87
CA LEU A 216 -5.33 0.27 10.06
C LEU A 216 -5.92 -0.40 11.30
N PRO A 217 -5.53 -1.64 11.69
CA PRO A 217 -6.08 -2.30 12.87
C PRO A 217 -5.54 -1.76 14.21
N VAL A 218 -4.40 -1.06 14.20
CA VAL A 218 -3.72 -0.57 15.42
C VAL A 218 -4.63 0.33 16.24
N SER A 219 -5.32 1.28 15.62
CA SER A 219 -6.23 2.17 16.33
C SER A 219 -7.39 2.66 15.45
N ARG A 220 -8.48 3.12 16.12
CA ARG A 220 -9.56 3.84 15.41
C ARG A 220 -9.04 5.14 14.80
N LEU A 221 -8.11 5.84 15.47
CA LEU A 221 -7.52 7.08 14.98
C LEU A 221 -6.78 6.87 13.65
N ASN A 222 -6.02 5.78 13.52
CA ASN A 222 -5.33 5.44 12.27
C ASN A 222 -6.33 5.28 11.11
N ARG A 223 -7.46 4.61 11.36
CA ARG A 223 -8.52 4.50 10.33
C ARG A 223 -9.10 5.85 9.93
N ILE A 224 -9.33 6.75 10.91
CA ILE A 224 -9.82 8.10 10.64
C ILE A 224 -8.80 8.89 9.81
N LYS A 225 -7.53 8.94 10.23
CA LYS A 225 -6.46 9.60 9.49
C LYS A 225 -6.32 9.08 8.04
N ALA A 226 -6.40 7.76 7.87
CA ALA A 226 -6.38 7.16 6.53
C ALA A 226 -7.58 7.60 5.67
N ILE A 227 -8.78 7.71 6.26
CA ILE A 227 -9.99 8.18 5.57
C ILE A 227 -9.84 9.66 5.19
N GLU A 228 -9.36 10.50 6.09
CA GLU A 228 -9.10 11.92 5.85
C GLU A 228 -8.05 12.14 4.75
N ALA A 229 -7.04 11.26 4.67
CA ALA A 229 -6.07 11.23 3.58
C ALA A 229 -6.63 10.68 2.25
N GLY A 230 -7.91 10.28 2.18
CA GLY A 230 -8.56 9.84 0.96
C GLY A 230 -8.46 8.33 0.67
N ALA A 231 -8.12 7.48 1.66
CA ALA A 231 -7.88 6.06 1.45
C ALA A 231 -9.06 5.32 0.80
N VAL A 232 -10.31 5.66 1.17
CA VAL A 232 -11.49 4.99 0.58
C VAL A 232 -11.58 5.29 -0.92
N CYS A 233 -11.40 6.54 -1.32
CA CYS A 233 -11.45 6.98 -2.71
C CYS A 233 -10.38 6.26 -3.56
N ILE A 234 -9.14 6.38 -3.15
CA ILE A 234 -7.99 5.80 -3.87
C ILE A 234 -8.11 4.28 -4.00
N LEU A 235 -8.47 3.58 -2.92
CA LEU A 235 -8.61 2.12 -2.95
C LEU A 235 -9.75 1.67 -3.88
N ILE A 236 -10.89 2.38 -3.90
CA ILE A 236 -12.00 2.07 -4.81
C ILE A 236 -11.62 2.33 -6.27
N GLU A 237 -10.90 3.40 -6.55
CA GLU A 237 -10.45 3.75 -7.92
C GLU A 237 -9.43 2.75 -8.48
N LEU A 238 -8.55 2.20 -7.63
CA LEU A 238 -7.54 1.23 -8.04
C LEU A 238 -8.08 -0.22 -8.13
N LEU A 239 -9.22 -0.52 -7.49
CA LEU A 239 -9.79 -1.87 -7.47
C LEU A 239 -10.09 -2.46 -8.86
N PRO A 240 -10.67 -1.73 -9.85
CA PRO A 240 -11.08 -2.32 -11.13
C PRO A 240 -9.97 -3.08 -11.85
N ASP A 241 -8.78 -2.52 -11.91
CA ASP A 241 -7.63 -3.03 -12.68
C ASP A 241 -6.65 -3.84 -11.83
N SER A 242 -7.00 -4.10 -10.57
CA SER A 242 -6.12 -4.78 -9.62
C SER A 242 -6.00 -6.28 -9.90
N SER A 243 -4.79 -6.83 -9.76
CA SER A 243 -4.55 -8.27 -9.72
C SER A 243 -5.27 -8.90 -8.52
N ARG A 244 -5.44 -10.24 -8.55
CA ARG A 244 -6.13 -10.97 -7.46
C ARG A 244 -5.58 -10.62 -6.09
N GLY A 245 -4.27 -10.71 -5.88
CA GLY A 245 -3.64 -10.45 -4.59
C GLY A 245 -3.81 -9.01 -4.12
N ARG A 246 -3.65 -8.03 -5.03
CA ARG A 246 -3.92 -6.62 -4.71
C ARG A 246 -5.39 -6.38 -4.40
N CYS A 247 -6.30 -6.97 -5.18
CA CYS A 247 -7.73 -6.85 -4.94
C CYS A 247 -8.11 -7.35 -3.53
N GLU A 248 -7.57 -8.49 -3.10
CA GLU A 248 -7.80 -9.03 -1.76
C GLU A 248 -7.32 -8.07 -0.66
N LYS A 249 -6.10 -7.50 -0.81
CA LYS A 249 -5.54 -6.51 0.12
C LYS A 249 -6.35 -5.22 0.16
N MET A 250 -6.71 -4.65 -0.98
CA MET A 250 -7.53 -3.44 -1.07
C MET A 250 -8.91 -3.63 -0.47
N MET A 251 -9.56 -4.76 -0.75
CA MET A 251 -10.87 -5.09 -0.16
C MET A 251 -10.78 -5.26 1.36
N ALA A 252 -9.67 -5.83 1.87
CA ALA A 252 -9.43 -5.93 3.31
C ALA A 252 -9.27 -4.54 3.95
N ALA A 253 -8.53 -3.63 3.32
CA ALA A 253 -8.37 -2.26 3.78
C ALA A 253 -9.71 -1.50 3.77
N VAL A 254 -10.47 -1.54 2.67
CA VAL A 254 -11.80 -0.91 2.58
C VAL A 254 -12.74 -1.46 3.66
N LYS A 255 -12.72 -2.78 3.92
CA LYS A 255 -13.51 -3.37 5.02
C LYS A 255 -13.13 -2.80 6.38
N GLN A 256 -11.84 -2.64 6.68
CA GLN A 256 -11.38 -2.07 7.94
C GLN A 256 -11.79 -0.59 8.08
N LEU A 257 -11.69 0.19 7.01
CA LEU A 257 -12.14 1.59 6.98
C LEU A 257 -13.66 1.68 7.22
N CYS A 258 -14.46 0.83 6.59
CA CYS A 258 -15.93 0.78 6.80
C CYS A 258 -16.37 0.30 8.20
N GLU A 259 -15.46 -0.16 9.05
CA GLU A 259 -15.77 -0.40 10.48
C GLU A 259 -16.04 0.91 11.24
N THR A 260 -15.55 2.04 10.74
CA THR A 260 -15.83 3.38 11.29
C THR A 260 -17.06 4.02 10.60
N ALA A 261 -17.67 4.99 11.25
CA ALA A 261 -18.80 5.73 10.66
C ALA A 261 -18.33 6.60 9.47
N GLU A 262 -17.18 7.22 9.64
CA GLU A 262 -16.51 8.07 8.65
C GLU A 262 -16.20 7.29 7.37
N GLY A 263 -15.67 6.07 7.50
CA GLY A 263 -15.38 5.21 6.36
C GLY A 263 -16.63 4.71 5.63
N ARG A 264 -17.74 4.47 6.35
CA ARG A 264 -19.01 4.14 5.70
C ARG A 264 -19.59 5.33 4.94
N SER A 265 -19.49 6.54 5.50
CA SER A 265 -19.90 7.76 4.81
C SER A 265 -19.06 7.94 3.54
N ALA A 266 -17.74 7.94 3.64
CA ALA A 266 -16.86 8.09 2.50
C ALA A 266 -17.11 7.03 1.40
N PHE A 267 -17.43 5.79 1.79
CA PHE A 267 -17.80 4.74 0.83
C PHE A 267 -19.12 5.04 0.10
N VAL A 268 -20.15 5.48 0.81
CA VAL A 268 -21.48 5.77 0.22
C VAL A 268 -21.45 7.03 -0.65
N ASP A 269 -20.60 7.99 -0.29
CA ASP A 269 -20.43 9.24 -1.03
C ASP A 269 -19.66 9.01 -2.35
N HIS A 270 -18.86 7.97 -2.44
CA HIS A 270 -18.10 7.63 -3.64
C HIS A 270 -18.99 6.97 -4.70
N ALA A 271 -19.13 7.60 -5.88
CA ALA A 271 -20.07 7.22 -6.93
C ALA A 271 -19.94 5.76 -7.41
N MET A 272 -18.70 5.25 -7.48
CA MET A 272 -18.41 3.93 -8.04
C MET A 272 -18.26 2.82 -6.99
N ALA A 273 -18.25 3.13 -5.70
CA ALA A 273 -17.89 2.18 -4.66
C ALA A 273 -18.79 0.94 -4.64
N VAL A 274 -20.11 1.11 -4.69
CA VAL A 274 -21.05 -0.01 -4.71
C VAL A 274 -20.89 -0.87 -5.96
N ALA A 275 -20.73 -0.24 -7.13
CA ALA A 275 -20.56 -0.93 -8.41
C ALA A 275 -19.28 -1.77 -8.42
N VAL A 276 -18.15 -1.16 -8.03
CA VAL A 276 -16.83 -1.80 -8.03
C VAL A 276 -16.79 -2.97 -7.05
N VAL A 277 -17.19 -2.76 -5.79
CA VAL A 277 -17.22 -3.83 -4.78
C VAL A 277 -18.16 -4.95 -5.20
N THR A 278 -19.36 -4.63 -5.68
CA THR A 278 -20.32 -5.62 -6.18
C THR A 278 -19.73 -6.44 -7.33
N LYS A 279 -19.03 -5.80 -8.28
CA LYS A 279 -18.40 -6.49 -9.40
C LYS A 279 -17.36 -7.52 -8.96
N LYS A 280 -16.64 -7.27 -7.86
CA LYS A 280 -15.60 -8.18 -7.32
C LYS A 280 -16.18 -9.39 -6.55
N ILE A 281 -17.38 -9.28 -5.98
CA ILE A 281 -18.06 -10.42 -5.31
C ILE A 281 -18.27 -11.57 -6.31
N MET A 282 -17.92 -12.80 -5.93
CA MET A 282 -18.00 -14.03 -6.73
C MET A 282 -17.19 -14.02 -8.04
N ARG A 283 -16.23 -13.11 -8.19
CA ARG A 283 -15.46 -13.00 -9.43
C ARG A 283 -13.95 -13.19 -9.24
N VAL A 284 -13.41 -12.82 -8.09
CA VAL A 284 -11.96 -12.80 -7.86
C VAL A 284 -11.53 -14.01 -7.02
N SER A 285 -12.06 -14.09 -5.79
CA SER A 285 -11.78 -15.17 -4.85
C SER A 285 -12.88 -15.28 -3.80
N GLU A 286 -12.84 -16.36 -3.02
CA GLU A 286 -13.73 -16.54 -1.87
C GLU A 286 -13.47 -15.45 -0.80
N LEU A 287 -12.20 -15.15 -0.53
CA LEU A 287 -11.82 -14.09 0.41
C LEU A 287 -12.40 -12.73 -0.02
N THR A 288 -12.23 -12.35 -1.29
CA THR A 288 -12.80 -11.10 -1.84
C THR A 288 -14.32 -11.09 -1.73
N THR A 289 -14.98 -12.23 -1.94
CA THR A 289 -16.43 -12.39 -1.79
C THR A 289 -16.85 -12.16 -0.34
N ARG A 290 -16.17 -12.78 0.62
CA ARG A 290 -16.43 -12.58 2.06
C ARG A 290 -16.25 -11.13 2.48
N LEU A 291 -15.17 -10.49 2.01
CA LEU A 291 -14.89 -9.08 2.31
C LEU A 291 -15.95 -8.16 1.70
N GLY A 292 -16.31 -8.35 0.43
CA GLY A 292 -17.34 -7.55 -0.24
C GLY A 292 -18.70 -7.64 0.44
N VAL A 293 -19.14 -8.85 0.79
CA VAL A 293 -20.38 -9.05 1.55
C VAL A 293 -20.30 -8.39 2.93
N LYS A 294 -19.13 -8.44 3.60
CA LYS A 294 -18.95 -7.78 4.90
C LYS A 294 -19.01 -6.27 4.79
N ILE A 295 -18.43 -5.67 3.74
CA ILE A 295 -18.50 -4.23 3.47
C ILE A 295 -19.97 -3.82 3.28
N LEU A 296 -20.69 -4.47 2.37
CA LEU A 296 -22.10 -4.19 2.14
C LEU A 296 -22.96 -4.37 3.40
N TRP A 297 -22.67 -5.40 4.19
CA TRP A 297 -23.33 -5.66 5.49
C TRP A 297 -23.12 -4.52 6.49
N LEU A 298 -21.88 -4.01 6.63
CA LEU A 298 -21.58 -2.90 7.55
C LEU A 298 -22.36 -1.65 7.20
N ILE A 299 -22.55 -1.37 5.90
CA ILE A 299 -23.27 -0.19 5.45
C ILE A 299 -24.78 -0.41 5.57
N CYS A 300 -25.31 -1.56 5.13
CA CYS A 300 -26.74 -1.92 5.27
C CYS A 300 -27.22 -1.86 6.73
N GLY A 301 -26.39 -2.28 7.67
CA GLY A 301 -26.75 -2.33 9.08
C GLY A 301 -26.62 -1.01 9.82
N CYS A 302 -25.66 -0.16 9.42
CA CYS A 302 -25.29 1.02 10.19
C CYS A 302 -25.56 2.35 9.45
N TYR A 303 -25.63 2.34 8.11
CA TYR A 303 -25.79 3.56 7.30
C TYR A 303 -26.55 3.30 5.99
N PRO A 304 -27.79 2.75 6.05
CA PRO A 304 -28.57 2.34 4.87
C PRO A 304 -29.23 3.53 4.19
N THR A 305 -28.48 4.35 3.46
CA THR A 305 -29.08 5.43 2.68
C THR A 305 -29.94 4.88 1.53
N LYS A 306 -31.00 5.60 1.15
CA LYS A 306 -31.87 5.20 0.03
C LYS A 306 -31.04 5.02 -1.26
N ARG A 307 -30.16 5.97 -1.57
CA ARG A 307 -29.25 5.92 -2.73
C ARG A 307 -28.39 4.66 -2.72
N PHE A 308 -27.79 4.30 -1.59
CA PHE A 308 -26.96 3.09 -1.47
C PHE A 308 -27.77 1.82 -1.75
N LEU A 309 -28.98 1.71 -1.20
CA LEU A 309 -29.85 0.53 -1.41
C LEU A 309 -30.31 0.44 -2.88
N GLU A 310 -30.62 1.55 -3.53
CA GLU A 310 -30.92 1.61 -4.95
C GLU A 310 -29.73 1.17 -5.80
N GLN A 311 -28.53 1.68 -5.54
CA GLN A 311 -27.30 1.27 -6.22
C GLN A 311 -27.01 -0.23 -6.05
N MET A 312 -27.25 -0.80 -4.87
CA MET A 312 -27.11 -2.26 -4.69
C MET A 312 -28.02 -3.07 -5.63
N ALA A 313 -29.23 -2.59 -5.86
CA ALA A 313 -30.17 -3.23 -6.79
C ALA A 313 -29.71 -3.05 -8.25
N GLU A 314 -29.38 -1.81 -8.63
CA GLU A 314 -28.95 -1.43 -10.00
C GLU A 314 -27.68 -2.17 -10.44
N TYR A 315 -26.68 -2.26 -9.57
CA TYR A 315 -25.40 -2.93 -9.89
C TYR A 315 -25.42 -4.45 -9.66
N GLY A 316 -26.61 -5.02 -9.36
CA GLY A 316 -26.80 -6.46 -9.28
C GLY A 316 -26.27 -7.13 -8.00
N ALA A 317 -26.04 -6.38 -6.92
CA ALA A 317 -25.64 -6.94 -5.64
C ALA A 317 -26.66 -7.95 -5.11
N LEU A 318 -27.95 -7.67 -5.27
CA LEU A 318 -29.03 -8.55 -4.83
C LEU A 318 -28.98 -9.93 -5.49
N SER A 319 -28.75 -9.99 -6.81
CA SER A 319 -28.61 -11.25 -7.56
C SER A 319 -27.43 -12.06 -7.06
N LYS A 320 -26.29 -11.42 -6.75
CA LYS A 320 -25.11 -12.08 -6.20
C LYS A 320 -25.35 -12.58 -4.77
N LEU A 321 -26.00 -11.79 -3.92
CA LEU A 321 -26.39 -12.24 -2.58
C LEU A 321 -27.33 -13.45 -2.64
N CYS A 322 -28.27 -13.49 -3.59
CA CYS A 322 -29.14 -14.65 -3.83
C CYS A 322 -28.34 -15.88 -4.28
N ALA A 323 -27.45 -15.71 -5.23
CA ALA A 323 -26.60 -16.80 -5.72
C ALA A 323 -25.75 -17.39 -4.58
N LEU A 324 -25.23 -16.57 -3.68
CA LEU A 324 -24.49 -17.04 -2.49
C LEU A 324 -25.33 -17.91 -1.55
N LEU A 325 -26.65 -17.69 -1.50
CA LEU A 325 -27.56 -18.53 -0.69
C LEU A 325 -27.80 -19.93 -1.28
N GLN A 326 -27.56 -20.10 -2.58
CA GLN A 326 -27.77 -21.35 -3.30
C GLN A 326 -26.53 -22.26 -3.34
N ILE A 327 -25.33 -21.64 -3.06
CA ILE A 327 -24.07 -22.39 -3.06
C ILE A 327 -23.95 -23.19 -1.77
N ASN A 328 -23.82 -24.52 -1.88
CA ASN A 328 -23.50 -25.40 -0.77
C ASN A 328 -22.03 -25.22 -0.39
N GLY A 329 -21.72 -24.28 0.51
CA GLY A 329 -20.36 -24.00 0.98
C GLY A 329 -20.11 -24.62 2.35
N GLY A 330 -18.85 -25.00 2.62
CA GLY A 330 -18.39 -25.49 3.92
C GLY A 330 -18.61 -24.49 5.07
N SER A 331 -18.14 -24.81 6.26
CA SER A 331 -18.34 -24.05 7.51
C SER A 331 -17.99 -22.56 7.41
N ASP A 332 -16.94 -22.20 6.68
CA ASP A 332 -16.45 -20.81 6.49
C ASP A 332 -17.44 -19.94 5.68
N GLY A 333 -18.22 -20.51 4.78
CA GLY A 333 -19.27 -19.81 4.01
C GLY A 333 -20.54 -19.49 4.81
N SER A 334 -20.73 -20.11 5.98
CA SER A 334 -21.95 -19.96 6.79
C SER A 334 -22.19 -18.50 7.22
N SER A 335 -21.19 -17.83 7.77
CA SER A 335 -21.26 -16.42 8.23
C SER A 335 -21.54 -15.44 7.08
N THR A 336 -20.98 -15.69 5.88
CA THR A 336 -21.21 -14.85 4.69
C THR A 336 -22.62 -15.01 4.18
N ARG A 337 -23.15 -16.25 4.12
CA ARG A 337 -24.55 -16.55 3.74
C ARG A 337 -25.54 -15.97 4.75
N GLU A 338 -25.22 -16.06 6.05
CA GLU A 338 -26.07 -15.49 7.08
C GLU A 338 -26.19 -13.96 6.94
N ARG A 339 -25.06 -13.25 6.69
CA ARG A 339 -25.07 -11.81 6.41
C ARG A 339 -25.87 -11.48 5.16
N ALA A 340 -25.66 -12.21 4.07
CA ALA A 340 -26.42 -12.04 2.84
C ALA A 340 -27.92 -12.21 3.09
N MET A 341 -28.34 -13.25 3.81
CA MET A 341 -29.72 -13.50 4.20
C MET A 341 -30.30 -12.35 5.04
N LYS A 342 -29.56 -11.91 6.05
CA LYS A 342 -30.02 -10.82 6.93
C LYS A 342 -30.20 -9.51 6.17
N MET A 343 -29.25 -9.14 5.26
CA MET A 343 -29.38 -7.96 4.39
C MET A 343 -30.66 -8.03 3.55
N LEU A 344 -30.85 -9.16 2.85
CA LEU A 344 -32.02 -9.33 1.98
C LEU A 344 -33.35 -9.23 2.75
N LYS A 345 -33.40 -9.74 3.98
CA LYS A 345 -34.59 -9.63 4.84
C LYS A 345 -34.80 -8.19 5.34
N MET A 346 -33.76 -7.55 5.82
CA MET A 346 -33.80 -6.22 6.45
C MET A 346 -34.37 -5.15 5.52
N HIS A 347 -33.95 -5.14 4.25
CA HIS A 347 -34.35 -4.13 3.29
C HIS A 347 -35.32 -4.63 2.21
N ARG A 348 -36.00 -5.76 2.46
CA ARG A 348 -36.94 -6.40 1.52
C ARG A 348 -37.97 -5.40 0.96
N ASN A 349 -38.57 -4.58 1.80
CA ASN A 349 -39.65 -3.68 1.39
C ASN A 349 -39.17 -2.55 0.47
N THR A 350 -37.92 -2.08 0.67
CA THR A 350 -37.29 -1.10 -0.20
C THR A 350 -37.01 -1.70 -1.58
N TRP A 351 -36.41 -2.87 -1.61
CA TRP A 351 -35.99 -3.51 -2.87
C TRP A 351 -37.14 -4.11 -3.67
N LYS A 352 -38.21 -4.60 -3.00
CA LYS A 352 -39.38 -5.19 -3.69
C LYS A 352 -40.04 -4.23 -4.70
N ARG A 353 -39.88 -2.91 -4.49
CA ARG A 353 -40.43 -1.88 -5.37
C ARG A 353 -39.46 -1.45 -6.49
N HIS A 354 -38.23 -1.99 -6.47
CA HIS A 354 -37.21 -1.60 -7.43
C HIS A 354 -37.34 -2.43 -8.72
N PRO A 355 -37.24 -1.81 -9.93
CA PRO A 355 -37.37 -2.52 -11.21
C PRO A 355 -36.38 -3.67 -11.38
N CYS A 356 -35.16 -3.51 -10.84
CA CYS A 356 -34.10 -4.55 -10.88
C CYS A 356 -34.21 -5.59 -9.76
N PHE A 357 -35.40 -5.77 -9.14
CA PHE A 357 -35.57 -6.78 -8.09
C PHE A 357 -35.57 -8.18 -8.70
N PRO A 358 -34.65 -9.10 -8.32
CA PRO A 358 -34.52 -10.40 -8.93
C PRO A 358 -35.76 -11.27 -8.70
N VAL A 359 -36.28 -11.89 -9.77
CA VAL A 359 -37.44 -12.80 -9.69
C VAL A 359 -37.19 -13.97 -8.73
N GLN A 360 -35.94 -14.48 -8.71
CA GLN A 360 -35.53 -15.54 -7.79
C GLN A 360 -35.73 -15.18 -6.31
N LEU A 361 -35.65 -13.91 -5.96
CA LEU A 361 -35.95 -13.42 -4.62
C LEU A 361 -37.42 -13.43 -4.29
N GLN A 362 -38.30 -13.20 -5.27
CA GLN A 362 -39.74 -13.28 -5.05
C GLN A 362 -40.12 -14.68 -4.62
N ASP A 363 -39.63 -15.73 -5.33
CA ASP A 363 -39.88 -17.13 -5.03
C ASP A 363 -39.24 -17.57 -3.71
N PHE A 364 -38.05 -17.08 -3.42
CA PHE A 364 -37.37 -17.37 -2.16
C PHE A 364 -38.14 -16.86 -0.94
N PHE A 365 -38.71 -15.67 -1.02
CA PHE A 365 -39.53 -15.11 0.06
C PHE A 365 -40.93 -15.71 0.12
N ARG A 366 -41.50 -16.23 -0.99
CA ARG A 366 -42.76 -16.97 -1.00
C ARG A 366 -42.68 -18.36 -0.31
N ARG A 367 -41.61 -19.11 -0.61
CA ARG A 367 -41.41 -20.47 -0.04
C ARG A 367 -41.25 -20.48 1.49
N LYS A 368 -40.76 -19.43 2.10
CA LYS A 368 -40.61 -19.34 3.57
C LYS A 368 -41.88 -18.89 4.32
N HIS A 369 -42.91 -18.47 3.64
CA HIS A 369 -44.22 -18.15 4.26
C HIS A 369 -45.22 -19.28 4.16
N GLY A 370 -44.91 -20.35 3.42
CA GLY A 370 -45.79 -21.54 3.30
C GLY A 370 -45.45 -22.68 4.27
N SER A 371 -44.51 -22.47 5.20
CA SER A 371 -44.09 -23.46 6.20
C SER A 371 -44.35 -23.02 7.64
N GLN A 372 -45.47 -22.34 7.88
CA GLN A 372 -46.02 -22.12 9.22
C GLN A 372 -47.39 -22.77 9.30
#